data_74ec46b0746a497f12956d0da438e990
#
_entry.id   74ec46b0746a497f12956d0da438e990
#
_cell.length_a   1.000
_cell.length_b   1.000
_cell.length_c   1.000
_cell.angle_alpha   90.00
_cell.angle_beta   90.00
_cell.angle_gamma   90.00
#
_symmetry.space_group_name_H-M   'P 1'
#
loop_
_entity.id
_entity.type
_entity.pdbx_description
1 polymer ?
#
loop_
_entity_poly.entity_id
_entity_poly.type
_entity_poly.pdbx_seq_one_letter_code
_entity_poly.pdbx_strand_id
1 'polypeptide(L)'
;AAQARAPAPRLRYGWPTGAPAEVVQGFDPPAVVWGSGHRGVDLALAAGSPVLAAGAGTVVFAGAVAGRPVVSIDHADGIRTTYEPVEASVAAGDVVVRGQVIGALVAGHRSDGVDALHWGARTGPKSYVNPLRLLRPAVIRLKPLEDGG
;
A
#
# COMPACT_ATOMS: atom_id res chain seq x y z
N ALA A 1 -30.95 -18.54 16.43
CA ALA A 1 -30.37 -17.38 15.79
C ALA A 1 -28.90 -17.53 15.70
N ALA A 2 -28.42 -16.99 14.67
CA ALA A 2 -27.02 -17.03 14.50
C ALA A 2 -26.39 -16.29 15.63
N GLN A 3 -25.48 -16.92 16.23
CA GLN A 3 -24.80 -16.39 17.30
C GLN A 3 -23.86 -15.36 16.80
N ALA A 4 -24.07 -14.21 17.21
CA ALA A 4 -23.12 -13.19 16.84
C ALA A 4 -21.83 -13.52 17.51
N ARG A 5 -20.82 -13.76 16.72
CA ARG A 5 -19.53 -13.95 17.27
C ARG A 5 -18.80 -12.69 17.15
N ALA A 6 -17.91 -12.43 18.06
CA ALA A 6 -16.99 -11.35 17.89
C ALA A 6 -16.28 -11.58 16.57
N PRO A 7 -16.25 -10.61 15.69
CA PRO A 7 -15.55 -10.79 14.43
C PRO A 7 -14.08 -11.04 14.70
N ALA A 8 -13.50 -11.87 13.88
CA ALA A 8 -12.06 -12.05 13.93
C ALA A 8 -11.38 -10.72 13.66
N PRO A 9 -10.21 -10.50 14.22
CA PRO A 9 -9.46 -9.28 13.91
C PRO A 9 -9.32 -9.17 12.41
N ARG A 10 -9.65 -8.01 11.89
CA ARG A 10 -9.54 -7.77 10.47
C ARG A 10 -8.38 -6.88 10.20
N LEU A 11 -7.66 -7.21 9.15
CA LEU A 11 -6.70 -6.27 8.60
C LEU A 11 -7.49 -5.26 7.82
N ARG A 12 -7.24 -3.99 8.09
CA ARG A 12 -7.81 -2.92 7.30
C ARG A 12 -7.16 -2.89 5.93
N TYR A 13 -5.90 -3.31 5.87
CA TYR A 13 -5.10 -3.29 4.66
C TYR A 13 -4.61 -4.69 4.34
N GLY A 14 -4.39 -4.93 3.06
CA GLY A 14 -3.78 -6.16 2.56
C GLY A 14 -2.66 -5.84 1.61
N TRP A 15 -1.95 -6.87 1.19
CA TRP A 15 -0.85 -6.73 0.25
C TRP A 15 -1.37 -6.28 -1.11
N PRO A 16 -0.83 -5.20 -1.67
CA PRO A 16 -1.26 -4.74 -3.01
C PRO A 16 -0.83 -5.70 -4.12
N THR A 17 0.02 -6.65 -3.80
CA THR A 17 0.46 -7.69 -4.73
C THR A 17 -0.44 -8.93 -4.67
N GLY A 18 -1.41 -8.95 -3.77
CA GLY A 18 -2.35 -10.06 -3.62
C GLY A 18 -1.89 -11.13 -2.64
N ALA A 19 -0.62 -11.16 -2.31
CA ALA A 19 -0.01 -12.11 -1.39
C ALA A 19 1.27 -11.48 -0.85
N PRO A 20 1.81 -11.99 0.26
CA PRO A 20 3.09 -11.49 0.75
C PRO A 20 4.15 -11.54 -0.34
N ALA A 21 4.90 -10.46 -0.47
CA ALA A 21 5.90 -10.33 -1.52
C ALA A 21 7.25 -9.98 -0.90
N GLU A 22 8.30 -10.33 -1.63
CA GLU A 22 9.64 -9.97 -1.21
C GLU A 22 9.83 -8.47 -1.31
N VAL A 23 10.40 -7.86 -0.28
CA VAL A 23 10.75 -6.45 -0.29
C VAL A 23 12.13 -6.33 -0.93
N VAL A 24 12.18 -5.79 -2.15
CA VAL A 24 13.45 -5.65 -2.86
C VAL A 24 14.13 -4.33 -2.55
N GLN A 25 13.39 -3.38 -2.01
CA GLN A 25 13.98 -2.14 -1.48
C GLN A 25 13.08 -1.62 -0.36
N GLY A 26 13.67 -1.43 0.81
CA GLY A 26 12.93 -1.08 2.01
C GLY A 26 12.66 0.41 2.15
N PHE A 27 11.85 0.73 3.12
CA PHE A 27 11.51 2.08 3.48
C PHE A 27 12.73 2.75 4.10
N ASP A 28 13.09 3.91 3.57
CA ASP A 28 14.26 4.65 4.01
C ASP A 28 13.97 6.14 3.82
N PRO A 29 13.17 6.74 4.70
CA PRO A 29 12.77 8.13 4.51
C PRO A 29 13.97 9.06 4.62
N PRO A 30 14.01 10.12 3.81
CA PRO A 30 15.12 11.06 3.89
C PRO A 30 15.06 11.84 5.20
N ALA A 31 16.23 12.24 5.69
CA ALA A 31 16.34 13.02 6.90
C ALA A 31 15.70 14.40 6.74
N VAL A 32 15.67 14.91 5.53
CA VAL A 32 15.03 16.18 5.20
C VAL A 32 14.10 15.97 4.02
N VAL A 33 13.11 16.85 3.90
CA VAL A 33 12.05 16.68 2.91
C VAL A 33 12.59 16.56 1.49
N TRP A 34 13.63 17.31 1.16
CA TRP A 34 14.22 17.30 -0.18
C TRP A 34 15.37 16.31 -0.31
N GLY A 35 15.66 15.56 0.74
CA GLY A 35 16.77 14.63 0.72
C GLY A 35 16.46 13.37 -0.08
N SER A 36 17.51 12.64 -0.44
CA SER A 36 17.35 11.35 -1.08
C SER A 36 16.93 10.33 -0.02
N GLY A 37 16.24 9.30 -0.47
CA GLY A 37 15.73 8.25 0.38
C GLY A 37 14.70 7.45 -0.37
N HIS A 38 14.04 6.54 0.31
CA HIS A 38 13.00 5.71 -0.27
C HIS A 38 11.73 5.86 0.56
N ARG A 39 10.74 6.56 0.02
CA ARG A 39 9.53 6.94 0.75
C ARG A 39 8.43 5.89 0.70
N GLY A 40 8.78 4.69 0.35
CA GLY A 40 7.89 3.55 0.29
C GLY A 40 8.71 2.29 0.28
N VAL A 41 8.10 1.19 -0.14
CA VAL A 41 8.80 -0.08 -0.32
C VAL A 41 8.59 -0.54 -1.74
N ASP A 42 9.58 -1.25 -2.28
CA ASP A 42 9.44 -1.90 -3.57
C ASP A 42 9.22 -3.37 -3.32
N LEU A 43 8.13 -3.88 -3.87
CA LEU A 43 7.71 -5.27 -3.68
C LEU A 43 7.88 -6.02 -4.99
N ALA A 44 8.56 -7.17 -4.93
CA ALA A 44 8.77 -7.99 -6.13
C ALA A 44 7.41 -8.36 -6.71
N LEU A 45 7.24 -8.10 -8.00
CA LEU A 45 6.01 -8.41 -8.71
C LEU A 45 6.32 -8.45 -10.19
N ALA A 46 5.85 -9.48 -10.87
CA ALA A 46 6.11 -9.60 -12.31
C ALA A 46 5.32 -8.54 -13.08
N ALA A 47 5.93 -8.02 -14.14
CA ALA A 47 5.25 -7.09 -15.02
C ALA A 47 3.98 -7.71 -15.58
N GLY A 48 2.94 -6.92 -15.69
CA GLY A 48 1.63 -7.38 -16.15
C GLY A 48 0.76 -7.93 -15.03
N SER A 49 1.31 -8.15 -13.85
CA SER A 49 0.53 -8.66 -12.72
C SER A 49 -0.50 -7.64 -12.28
N PRO A 50 -1.67 -8.11 -11.81
CA PRO A 50 -2.64 -7.18 -11.27
C PRO A 50 -2.13 -6.55 -9.99
N VAL A 51 -2.40 -5.26 -9.84
CA VAL A 51 -2.11 -4.52 -8.63
C VAL A 51 -3.44 -4.23 -7.94
N LEU A 52 -3.50 -4.46 -6.64
CA LEU A 52 -4.74 -4.40 -5.88
C LEU A 52 -4.73 -3.20 -4.96
N ALA A 53 -5.92 -2.65 -4.71
CA ALA A 53 -6.07 -1.64 -3.67
C ALA A 53 -5.73 -2.28 -2.33
N ALA A 54 -4.80 -1.68 -1.61
CA ALA A 54 -4.39 -2.21 -0.31
C ALA A 54 -5.50 -2.09 0.73
N GLY A 55 -6.41 -1.15 0.55
CA GLY A 55 -7.53 -0.95 1.44
C GLY A 55 -8.68 -0.26 0.73
N ALA A 56 -9.84 -0.24 1.38
CA ALA A 56 -11.00 0.46 0.86
C ALA A 56 -10.73 1.96 0.85
N GLY A 57 -11.21 2.63 -0.18
CA GLY A 57 -11.02 4.08 -0.28
C GLY A 57 -11.52 4.64 -1.59
N THR A 58 -11.08 5.85 -1.89
CA THR A 58 -11.43 6.54 -3.11
C THR A 58 -10.16 6.87 -3.87
N VAL A 59 -10.16 6.54 -5.16
CA VAL A 59 -9.04 6.88 -6.04
C VAL A 59 -9.02 8.40 -6.19
N VAL A 60 -7.89 9.00 -5.86
CA VAL A 60 -7.75 10.47 -5.97
C VAL A 60 -6.85 10.86 -7.12
N PHE A 61 -6.08 9.93 -7.66
CA PHE A 61 -5.24 10.19 -8.81
C PHE A 61 -4.99 8.90 -9.57
N ALA A 62 -5.06 8.96 -10.88
CA ALA A 62 -4.69 7.86 -11.75
C ALA A 62 -4.16 8.48 -13.05
N GLY A 63 -2.85 8.47 -13.22
CA GLY A 63 -2.25 9.13 -14.35
C GLY A 63 -0.73 9.11 -14.28
N ALA A 64 -0.09 9.97 -15.06
CA ALA A 64 1.37 10.00 -15.16
C ALA A 64 1.93 11.11 -14.28
N VAL A 65 2.99 10.79 -13.56
CA VAL A 65 3.77 11.75 -12.79
C VAL A 65 5.22 11.55 -13.21
N ALA A 66 5.80 12.57 -13.80
CA ALA A 66 7.18 12.52 -14.27
C ALA A 66 7.44 11.30 -15.17
N GLY A 67 6.48 10.99 -16.03
CA GLY A 67 6.60 9.90 -16.97
C GLY A 67 6.29 8.52 -16.41
N ARG A 68 5.88 8.41 -15.15
CA ARG A 68 5.53 7.12 -14.55
C ARG A 68 4.04 7.06 -14.25
N PRO A 69 3.38 5.95 -14.57
CA PRO A 69 1.96 5.80 -14.26
C PRO A 69 1.78 5.50 -12.77
N VAL A 70 0.91 6.26 -12.13
CA VAL A 70 0.72 6.23 -10.69
C VAL A 70 -0.77 6.18 -10.38
N VAL A 71 -1.12 5.42 -9.35
CA VAL A 71 -2.46 5.44 -8.76
C VAL A 71 -2.33 5.80 -7.29
N SER A 72 -3.18 6.71 -6.82
CA SER A 72 -3.22 7.07 -5.40
C SER A 72 -4.64 6.92 -4.88
N ILE A 73 -4.76 6.40 -3.67
CA ILE A 73 -6.04 6.13 -3.01
C ILE A 73 -6.04 6.77 -1.63
N ASP A 74 -7.11 7.52 -1.34
CA ASP A 74 -7.33 8.05 0.00
C ASP A 74 -8.22 7.09 0.78
N HIS A 75 -7.81 6.80 2.00
CA HIS A 75 -8.52 5.89 2.89
C HIS A 75 -9.18 6.66 4.02
N ALA A 76 -10.20 6.06 4.63
CA ALA A 76 -11.00 6.73 5.65
C ALA A 76 -10.20 7.13 6.89
N ASP A 77 -9.09 6.47 7.13
CA ASP A 77 -8.24 6.75 8.29
C ASP A 77 -7.25 7.90 8.06
N GLY A 78 -7.36 8.57 6.93
CA GLY A 78 -6.48 9.71 6.62
C GLY A 78 -5.18 9.32 5.93
N ILE A 79 -4.99 8.05 5.66
CA ILE A 79 -3.79 7.59 4.95
C ILE A 79 -4.05 7.63 3.45
N ARG A 80 -3.04 8.06 2.69
CA ARG A 80 -3.05 7.95 1.23
C ARG A 80 -2.02 6.91 0.83
N THR A 81 -2.44 5.91 0.07
CA THR A 81 -1.50 4.93 -0.50
C THR A 81 -1.26 5.24 -1.97
N THR A 82 -0.05 4.94 -2.41
CA THR A 82 0.38 5.22 -3.77
C THR A 82 1.02 3.98 -4.36
N TYR A 83 0.76 3.74 -5.64
CA TYR A 83 1.14 2.53 -6.37
C TYR A 83 1.75 2.94 -7.69
N GLU A 84 2.99 2.53 -7.93
CA GLU A 84 3.64 2.83 -9.21
C GLU A 84 4.72 1.80 -9.52
N PRO A 85 5.06 1.55 -10.78
CA PRO A 85 4.38 2.04 -11.97
C PRO A 85 3.17 1.15 -12.30
N VAL A 86 1.99 1.72 -12.33
CA VAL A 86 0.75 0.97 -12.52
C VAL A 86 -0.05 1.61 -13.65
N GLU A 87 -0.33 0.82 -14.67
CA GLU A 87 -1.27 1.24 -15.68
C GLU A 87 -2.67 1.06 -15.12
N ALA A 88 -3.36 2.16 -14.86
CA ALA A 88 -4.61 2.15 -14.12
C ALA A 88 -5.76 1.56 -14.90
N SER A 89 -6.59 0.78 -14.22
CA SER A 89 -7.89 0.36 -14.70
C SER A 89 -9.02 1.07 -13.97
N VAL A 90 -8.67 2.06 -13.15
CA VAL A 90 -9.62 2.88 -12.40
C VAL A 90 -9.31 4.34 -12.70
N ALA A 91 -10.25 5.22 -12.33
CA ALA A 91 -10.10 6.64 -12.53
C ALA A 91 -10.31 7.38 -11.21
N ALA A 92 -9.80 8.61 -11.15
CA ALA A 92 -10.02 9.46 -9.98
C ALA A 92 -11.53 9.59 -9.73
N GLY A 93 -11.92 9.45 -8.48
CA GLY A 93 -13.31 9.45 -8.07
C GLY A 93 -13.89 8.07 -7.87
N ASP A 94 -13.27 7.03 -8.38
CA ASP A 94 -13.78 5.68 -8.20
C ASP A 94 -13.62 5.23 -6.76
N VAL A 95 -14.64 4.60 -6.22
CA VAL A 95 -14.60 3.97 -4.91
C VAL A 95 -14.16 2.54 -5.09
N VAL A 96 -13.18 2.13 -4.29
CA VAL A 96 -12.62 0.77 -4.39
C VAL A 96 -12.68 0.10 -3.03
N VAL A 97 -12.66 -1.22 -3.04
CA VAL A 97 -12.58 -2.01 -1.81
C VAL A 97 -11.21 -2.67 -1.74
N ARG A 98 -10.83 -3.10 -0.55
CA ARG A 98 -9.57 -3.82 -0.38
C ARG A 98 -9.54 -5.03 -1.29
N GLY A 99 -8.44 -5.21 -2.01
CA GLY A 99 -8.27 -6.35 -2.90
C GLY A 99 -8.82 -6.15 -4.30
N GLN A 100 -9.46 -5.02 -4.57
CA GLN A 100 -9.95 -4.74 -5.91
C GLN A 100 -8.78 -4.40 -6.82
N VAL A 101 -8.80 -4.94 -8.05
CA VAL A 101 -7.77 -4.64 -9.03
C VAL A 101 -7.86 -3.17 -9.43
N ILE A 102 -6.74 -2.47 -9.35
CA ILE A 102 -6.67 -1.05 -9.75
C ILE A 102 -5.83 -0.81 -10.98
N GLY A 103 -5.17 -1.86 -11.47
CA GLY A 103 -4.36 -1.77 -12.68
C GLY A 103 -3.40 -2.92 -12.78
N ALA A 104 -2.40 -2.76 -13.64
CA ALA A 104 -1.38 -3.78 -13.88
C ALA A 104 0.00 -3.15 -13.77
N LEU A 105 0.95 -3.91 -13.25
CA LEU A 105 2.31 -3.44 -13.10
C LEU A 105 2.97 -3.24 -14.47
N VAL A 106 3.65 -2.11 -14.62
CA VAL A 106 4.40 -1.79 -15.83
C VAL A 106 5.86 -2.16 -15.62
N ALA A 107 6.48 -2.74 -16.63
CA ALA A 107 7.86 -3.19 -16.57
C ALA A 107 8.84 -2.02 -16.72
N GLY A 108 10.08 -2.26 -16.32
CA GLY A 108 11.22 -1.47 -16.78
C GLY A 108 11.50 -0.17 -16.06
N HIS A 109 10.95 0.02 -14.86
CA HIS A 109 11.14 1.29 -14.16
C HIS A 109 12.22 1.24 -13.08
N ARG A 110 12.87 0.11 -12.88
CA ARG A 110 14.00 0.02 -11.95
C ARG A 110 15.29 -0.15 -12.72
N SER A 111 16.33 0.49 -12.21
CA SER A 111 17.63 0.43 -12.87
C SER A 111 18.31 -0.93 -12.73
N ASP A 112 17.90 -1.74 -11.76
CA ASP A 112 18.50 -3.06 -11.54
C ASP A 112 17.86 -4.15 -12.40
N GLY A 113 16.86 -3.80 -13.22
CA GLY A 113 16.21 -4.77 -14.09
C GLY A 113 15.19 -5.66 -13.40
N VAL A 114 14.99 -5.49 -12.10
CA VAL A 114 13.99 -6.27 -11.36
C VAL A 114 12.66 -5.53 -11.41
N ASP A 115 11.60 -6.22 -11.82
CA ASP A 115 10.29 -5.61 -11.80
C ASP A 115 9.74 -5.62 -10.38
N ALA A 116 9.19 -4.49 -9.96
CA ALA A 116 8.68 -4.35 -8.62
C ALA A 116 7.64 -3.25 -8.55
N LEU A 117 6.71 -3.40 -7.62
CA LEU A 117 5.72 -2.38 -7.33
C LEU A 117 6.24 -1.49 -6.22
N HIS A 118 6.35 -0.20 -6.51
CA HIS A 118 6.60 0.78 -5.45
C HIS A 118 5.28 1.09 -4.77
N TRP A 119 5.24 0.87 -3.46
CA TRP A 119 4.05 1.08 -2.65
C TRP A 119 4.40 2.04 -1.53
N GLY A 120 3.69 3.15 -1.48
CA GLY A 120 3.92 4.18 -0.48
C GLY A 120 2.69 4.46 0.35
N ALA A 121 2.90 5.09 1.49
CA ALA A 121 1.82 5.52 2.37
C ALA A 121 2.21 6.83 3.02
N ARG A 122 1.26 7.74 3.14
CA ARG A 122 1.51 9.00 3.83
C ARG A 122 0.27 9.45 4.58
N THR A 123 0.53 10.16 5.67
CA THR A 123 -0.52 10.73 6.51
C THR A 123 -0.68 12.23 6.29
N GLY A 124 0.15 12.82 5.45
CA GLY A 124 0.11 14.22 5.08
C GLY A 124 1.09 14.48 3.95
N PRO A 125 1.17 15.72 3.45
CA PRO A 125 1.97 16.01 2.25
C PRO A 125 3.44 15.64 2.39
N LYS A 126 3.96 15.68 3.62
CA LYS A 126 5.37 15.40 3.87
C LYS A 126 5.57 14.36 4.95
N SER A 127 4.52 13.61 5.27
CA SER A 127 4.56 12.65 6.37
C SER A 127 4.38 11.25 5.82
N TYR A 128 5.50 10.63 5.47
CA TYR A 128 5.51 9.28 4.91
C TYR A 128 5.69 8.27 6.04
N VAL A 129 5.02 7.14 5.89
CA VAL A 129 5.14 6.03 6.85
C VAL A 129 5.51 4.78 6.08
N ASN A 130 6.13 3.83 6.79
CA ASN A 130 6.44 2.55 6.17
C ASN A 130 5.14 1.81 5.91
N PRO A 131 4.78 1.57 4.62
CA PRO A 131 3.49 0.95 4.33
C PRO A 131 3.37 -0.48 4.84
N LEU A 132 4.48 -1.16 5.12
CA LEU A 132 4.42 -2.49 5.70
C LEU A 132 3.74 -2.50 7.06
N ARG A 133 3.74 -1.36 7.75
CA ARG A 133 3.03 -1.26 9.03
C ARG A 133 1.54 -1.39 8.87
N LEU A 134 1.01 -1.06 7.71
CA LEU A 134 -0.42 -1.19 7.44
C LEU A 134 -0.86 -2.64 7.40
N LEU A 135 0.07 -3.56 7.19
CA LEU A 135 -0.22 -4.97 7.09
C LEU A 135 -0.28 -5.66 8.45
N ARG A 136 0.02 -4.92 9.51
CA ARG A 136 -0.05 -5.47 10.84
C ARG A 136 -1.47 -5.36 11.35
N PRO A 137 -2.00 -6.41 11.97
CA PRO A 137 -3.31 -6.28 12.56
C PRO A 137 -3.27 -5.21 13.64
N ALA A 138 -4.38 -4.52 13.81
CA ALA A 138 -4.51 -3.62 14.94
C ALA A 138 -4.39 -4.48 16.18
N VAL A 139 -3.31 -4.29 16.91
CA VAL A 139 -3.08 -5.09 18.08
C VAL A 139 -3.77 -4.44 19.22
N ILE A 140 -4.78 -5.08 19.71
CA ILE A 140 -5.30 -4.74 20.98
C ILE A 140 -4.42 -5.45 21.94
N ARG A 141 -3.56 -4.71 22.57
CA ARG A 141 -2.66 -5.31 23.43
C ARG A 141 -3.36 -5.59 24.70
N LEU A 142 -3.83 -6.77 24.82
CA LEU A 142 -4.35 -7.17 26.07
C LEU A 142 -3.18 -7.27 26.97
N LYS A 143 -3.34 -6.72 28.13
CA LYS A 143 -2.36 -6.89 29.08
C LYS A 143 -2.21 -8.28 29.26
N PRO A 144 -1.16 -8.68 29.10
CA PRO A 144 -0.98 -10.06 29.23
C PRO A 144 -1.37 -10.45 30.56
N LEU A 145 -1.90 -11.14 30.48
CA LEU A 145 -2.13 -11.56 31.50
C LEU A 145 -1.06 -11.95 32.25
N GLU A 146 -0.51 -11.28 31.76
CA GLU A 146 0.24 -11.44 32.10
C GLU A 146 0.73 -11.50 32.92
N ASP A 147 0.64 -11.23 32.85
CA ASP A 147 0.90 -11.20 33.34
C ASP A 147 1.00 -11.62 33.94
N GLY A 148 0.84 -11.78 34.11
CA GLY A 148 0.78 -11.99 34.43
C GLY A 148 0.95 -12.32 34.64
N GLY A 149 0.85 -12.23 34.66
CA GLY A 149 0.86 -12.32 34.65
C GLY A 149 1.05 -12.42 34.55
#